data_9a625988e69cc6eed14dd25e736838a0
#
_entry.id   9a625988e69cc6eed14dd25e736838a0
#
_cell.length_a   1.000
_cell.length_b   1.000
_cell.length_c   1.000
_cell.angle_alpha   90.00
_cell.angle_beta   90.00
_cell.angle_gamma   90.00
#
_symmetry.space_group_name_H-M   'P 1'
#
loop_
_entity.id
_entity.type
_entity.pdbx_description
1 polymer ?
#
loop_
_entity_poly.entity_id
_entity_poly.type
_entity_poly.pdbx_seq_one_letter_code
_entity_poly.pdbx_strand_id
1 'polypeptide(L)'
;MIRNRKARGGAVFGLTAILALSFSGAVVAQDEMDCPGAGDEPIEVGAMLWNTGIQFYSNFIKGQEDAAACYGVDLDLQNGNGDLATEVALIQQFIAQEKDAIIVTPSDVEGIVPAVQQANAAGIPVFAANNRIGEGADVVSFIGANDVEFGKRQGEMLVEAVGEEAKVGLVLGALGTSAQLLREQGMTEYLADYPGVEIIEKQTANWADAEALALTQDWLSKYGEGEIDAIVGQGPEIVAGAQGAAQSGRSDVQFLAGDYPYSVKVAIEDGIVAGTVNQDPYPQGYEAVQYAYYWLTDQQDMVEQPDHFLELPIVTADNVDEYPAAWGTPE
;
A
#
# COMPACT_ATOMS: atom_id res chain seq x y z
N MET A 1 -83.09 54.38 -4.86
CA MET A 1 -82.73 55.13 -3.59
C MET A 1 -81.48 54.45 -3.00
N ILE A 2 -80.39 55.21 -2.97
CA ILE A 2 -79.45 55.38 -1.84
C ILE A 2 -78.82 54.05 -1.36
N ARG A 3 -77.50 53.83 -1.20
CA ARG A 3 -76.29 54.67 -1.08
C ARG A 3 -75.06 53.78 -0.95
N ASN A 4 -74.02 54.17 -1.65
CA ASN A 4 -72.63 53.86 -1.38
C ASN A 4 -72.17 53.31 0.00
N ARG A 5 -71.25 52.38 0.03
CA ARG A 5 -69.97 52.61 0.75
C ARG A 5 -68.86 51.66 0.30
N LYS A 6 -67.75 52.27 -0.04
CA LYS A 6 -66.43 51.69 -0.27
C LYS A 6 -65.85 51.15 1.01
N ALA A 7 -65.05 50.08 0.92
CA ALA A 7 -63.86 49.84 1.71
C ALA A 7 -63.02 48.77 0.97
N ARG A 8 -61.97 49.16 0.37
CA ARG A 8 -60.53 49.02 0.64
C ARG A 8 -60.21 47.65 1.22
N GLY A 9 -59.56 46.73 0.51
CA GLY A 9 -58.15 46.78 0.15
C GLY A 9 -57.36 45.97 1.15
N GLY A 10 -56.83 44.82 0.72
CA GLY A 10 -55.92 44.00 1.53
C GLY A 10 -55.41 42.85 0.67
N ALA A 11 -54.46 43.14 -0.19
CA ALA A 11 -53.70 42.09 -0.85
C ALA A 11 -52.71 41.49 0.18
N VAL A 12 -52.94 40.23 0.49
CA VAL A 12 -51.99 39.43 1.27
C VAL A 12 -51.02 38.78 0.27
N PHE A 13 -49.83 39.33 0.16
CA PHE A 13 -48.70 38.68 -0.49
C PHE A 13 -48.22 37.55 0.43
N GLY A 14 -48.49 36.31 0.01
CA GLY A 14 -47.90 35.15 0.61
C GLY A 14 -46.44 35.06 0.16
N LEU A 15 -45.51 35.38 1.08
CA LEU A 15 -44.11 35.17 0.92
C LEU A 15 -43.82 33.66 1.13
N THR A 16 -43.66 32.92 0.04
CA THR A 16 -43.15 31.54 0.12
C THR A 16 -41.63 31.64 0.38
N ALA A 17 -41.22 31.45 1.62
CA ALA A 17 -39.82 31.32 1.96
C ALA A 17 -39.32 29.98 1.43
N ILE A 18 -38.54 30.02 0.37
CA ILE A 18 -37.73 28.90 -0.09
C ILE A 18 -36.58 28.80 0.87
N LEU A 19 -36.63 27.80 1.77
CA LEU A 19 -35.49 27.42 2.58
C LEU A 19 -34.46 26.76 1.64
N ALA A 20 -33.47 27.52 1.20
CA ALA A 20 -32.27 26.96 0.59
C ALA A 20 -31.49 26.27 1.73
N LEU A 21 -31.58 24.95 1.79
CA LEU A 21 -30.65 24.13 2.56
C LEU A 21 -29.29 24.24 1.84
N SER A 22 -28.45 25.11 2.38
CA SER A 22 -27.04 25.13 2.07
C SER A 22 -26.44 23.84 2.67
N PHE A 23 -26.22 22.82 1.85
CA PHE A 23 -25.29 21.77 2.16
C PHE A 23 -23.92 22.43 2.21
N SER A 24 -23.48 22.80 3.40
CA SER A 24 -22.05 23.03 3.69
C SER A 24 -21.41 21.65 3.60
N GLY A 25 -20.83 21.34 2.44
CA GLY A 25 -19.84 20.28 2.37
C GLY A 25 -18.80 20.61 3.44
N ALA A 26 -18.69 19.77 4.45
CA ALA A 26 -17.53 19.78 5.30
C ALA A 26 -16.34 19.47 4.37
N VAL A 27 -15.63 20.51 3.96
CA VAL A 27 -14.23 20.38 3.57
C VAL A 27 -13.60 19.82 4.84
N VAL A 28 -13.24 18.52 4.81
CA VAL A 28 -12.34 17.96 5.79
C VAL A 28 -11.10 18.82 5.63
N ALA A 29 -10.88 19.75 6.58
CA ALA A 29 -9.62 20.43 6.70
C ALA A 29 -8.59 19.31 6.81
N GLN A 30 -7.68 19.21 5.85
CA GLN A 30 -6.40 18.59 6.12
C GLN A 30 -5.89 19.36 7.32
N ASP A 31 -5.83 18.70 8.48
CA ASP A 31 -5.10 19.24 9.63
C ASP A 31 -3.73 19.63 9.05
N GLU A 32 -3.42 20.93 9.07
CA GLU A 32 -2.06 21.39 8.80
C GLU A 32 -1.21 20.63 9.83
N MET A 33 -0.44 19.64 9.34
CA MET A 33 0.48 18.88 10.18
C MET A 33 1.39 19.91 10.83
N ASP A 34 1.33 19.97 12.16
CA ASP A 34 2.13 20.90 12.94
C ASP A 34 3.60 20.44 12.85
N CYS A 35 4.30 21.01 11.87
CA CYS A 35 5.68 20.66 11.60
C CYS A 35 6.59 21.39 12.58
N PRO A 36 7.26 20.70 13.50
CA PRO A 36 8.12 21.34 14.51
C PRO A 36 9.36 22.03 13.89
N GLY A 37 9.74 21.63 12.66
CA GLY A 37 10.93 22.15 12.00
C GLY A 37 12.23 21.61 12.59
N ALA A 38 13.37 22.10 12.07
CA ALA A 38 14.70 21.71 12.55
C ALA A 38 14.93 22.20 13.99
N GLY A 39 15.44 21.29 14.84
CA GLY A 39 15.97 21.62 16.16
C GLY A 39 17.31 22.36 16.09
N ASP A 40 17.91 22.62 17.25
CA ASP A 40 19.22 23.29 17.35
C ASP A 40 20.38 22.42 16.81
N GLU A 41 20.26 21.09 16.89
CA GLU A 41 21.19 20.11 16.31
C GLU A 41 20.47 19.27 15.27
N PRO A 42 21.10 19.02 14.09
CA PRO A 42 20.51 18.19 13.06
C PRO A 42 20.42 16.74 13.53
N ILE A 43 19.27 16.09 13.28
CA ILE A 43 19.08 14.65 13.45
C ILE A 43 19.43 13.98 12.12
N GLU A 44 20.42 13.10 12.10
CA GLU A 44 20.87 12.42 10.90
C GLU A 44 20.30 11.00 10.81
N VAL A 45 19.45 10.73 9.82
CA VAL A 45 18.82 9.41 9.61
C VAL A 45 19.29 8.81 8.30
N GLY A 46 19.83 7.58 8.36
CA GLY A 46 20.08 6.78 7.16
C GLY A 46 18.83 5.99 6.77
N ALA A 47 18.41 6.05 5.49
CA ALA A 47 17.33 5.24 4.98
C ALA A 47 17.82 4.36 3.83
N MET A 48 17.83 3.04 4.04
CA MET A 48 18.15 2.05 3.02
C MET A 48 16.87 1.45 2.44
N LEU A 49 16.66 1.66 1.14
CA LEU A 49 15.54 1.15 0.38
C LEU A 49 16.04 0.13 -0.64
N TRP A 50 15.51 -1.09 -0.63
CA TRP A 50 16.05 -2.19 -1.42
C TRP A 50 16.04 -1.92 -2.94
N ASN A 51 15.01 -1.23 -3.48
CA ASN A 51 14.94 -0.92 -4.91
C ASN A 51 14.06 0.31 -5.21
N THR A 52 14.67 1.45 -5.44
CA THR A 52 13.96 2.70 -5.77
C THR A 52 13.36 2.71 -7.19
N GLY A 53 13.64 1.71 -8.03
CA GLY A 53 13.10 1.61 -9.38
C GLY A 53 11.67 1.08 -9.45
N ILE A 54 11.11 0.57 -8.36
CA ILE A 54 9.72 0.13 -8.28
C ILE A 54 8.83 1.35 -8.03
N GLN A 55 7.79 1.53 -8.87
CA GLN A 55 6.95 2.73 -8.85
C GLN A 55 6.27 2.99 -7.49
N PHE A 56 5.90 1.94 -6.76
CA PHE A 56 5.39 2.02 -5.38
C PHE A 56 6.26 2.94 -4.50
N TYR A 57 7.58 2.82 -4.60
CA TYR A 57 8.50 3.58 -3.78
C TYR A 57 8.62 5.06 -4.14
N SER A 58 8.06 5.51 -5.26
CA SER A 58 8.03 6.96 -5.58
C SER A 58 7.26 7.74 -4.50
N ASN A 59 6.07 7.27 -4.11
CA ASN A 59 5.28 7.92 -3.06
C ASN A 59 5.79 7.60 -1.64
N PHE A 60 6.39 6.43 -1.43
CA PHE A 60 7.07 6.10 -0.18
C PHE A 60 8.23 7.07 0.09
N ILE A 61 9.10 7.28 -0.91
CA ILE A 61 10.21 8.23 -0.85
C ILE A 61 9.70 9.64 -0.60
N LYS A 62 8.64 10.05 -1.34
CA LYS A 62 8.01 11.35 -1.11
C LYS A 62 7.53 11.52 0.33
N GLY A 63 6.93 10.49 0.92
CA GLY A 63 6.55 10.50 2.33
C GLY A 63 7.76 10.70 3.24
N GLN A 64 8.85 9.99 3.01
CA GLN A 64 10.09 10.16 3.78
C GLN A 64 10.68 11.56 3.65
N GLU A 65 10.74 12.12 2.43
CA GLU A 65 11.26 13.46 2.16
C GLU A 65 10.38 14.55 2.81
N ASP A 66 9.06 14.43 2.70
CA ASP A 66 8.12 15.37 3.31
C ASP A 66 8.20 15.34 4.84
N ALA A 67 8.32 14.16 5.45
CA ALA A 67 8.52 14.03 6.89
C ALA A 67 9.90 14.59 7.32
N ALA A 68 10.95 14.30 6.58
CA ALA A 68 12.28 14.85 6.85
C ALA A 68 12.26 16.39 6.82
N ALA A 69 11.59 16.98 5.83
CA ALA A 69 11.39 18.43 5.76
C ALA A 69 10.56 18.98 6.92
N CYS A 70 9.49 18.28 7.31
CA CYS A 70 8.60 18.66 8.40
C CYS A 70 9.29 18.66 9.76
N TYR A 71 10.05 17.60 10.05
CA TYR A 71 10.73 17.38 11.33
C TYR A 71 12.16 17.92 11.38
N GLY A 72 12.69 18.46 10.26
CA GLY A 72 14.06 18.97 10.19
C GLY A 72 15.12 17.87 10.32
N VAL A 73 14.82 16.70 9.77
CA VAL A 73 15.72 15.53 9.74
C VAL A 73 16.63 15.62 8.50
N ASP A 74 17.93 15.39 8.67
CA ASP A 74 18.87 15.19 7.56
C ASP A 74 18.80 13.71 7.13
N LEU A 75 18.03 13.45 6.06
CA LEU A 75 17.73 12.12 5.55
C LEU A 75 18.71 11.72 4.45
N ASP A 76 19.57 10.73 4.72
CA ASP A 76 20.45 10.07 3.74
C ASP A 76 19.75 8.83 3.17
N LEU A 77 19.01 9.00 2.07
CA LEU A 77 18.27 7.93 1.40
C LEU A 77 19.14 7.26 0.34
N GLN A 78 19.35 5.94 0.47
CA GLN A 78 20.20 5.15 -0.39
C GLN A 78 19.45 3.95 -1.01
N ASN A 79 19.80 3.62 -2.26
CA ASN A 79 19.22 2.52 -3.03
C ASN A 79 20.06 1.25 -2.92
N GLY A 80 19.46 0.16 -2.43
CA GLY A 80 20.08 -1.18 -2.39
C GLY A 80 20.21 -1.88 -3.73
N ASN A 81 19.56 -1.35 -4.78
CA ASN A 81 19.56 -1.90 -6.15
C ASN A 81 19.08 -3.36 -6.28
N GLY A 82 18.30 -3.86 -5.31
CA GLY A 82 17.86 -5.25 -5.27
C GLY A 82 18.99 -6.24 -4.97
N ASP A 83 20.10 -5.77 -4.38
CA ASP A 83 21.28 -6.58 -4.08
C ASP A 83 21.59 -6.54 -2.59
N LEU A 84 21.40 -7.67 -1.92
CA LEU A 84 21.61 -7.81 -0.48
C LEU A 84 23.02 -7.37 -0.04
N ALA A 85 24.05 -7.63 -0.85
CA ALA A 85 25.43 -7.23 -0.49
C ALA A 85 25.57 -5.70 -0.50
N THR A 86 24.90 -5.01 -1.42
CA THR A 86 24.80 -3.54 -1.46
C THR A 86 24.04 -3.02 -0.25
N GLU A 87 22.89 -3.62 0.10
CA GLU A 87 22.09 -3.24 1.28
C GLU A 87 22.90 -3.35 2.58
N VAL A 88 23.62 -4.47 2.76
CA VAL A 88 24.52 -4.67 3.90
C VAL A 88 25.62 -3.61 3.95
N ALA A 89 26.23 -3.28 2.79
CA ALA A 89 27.28 -2.26 2.72
C ALA A 89 26.75 -0.85 3.08
N LEU A 90 25.53 -0.53 2.69
CA LEU A 90 24.86 0.74 3.02
C LEU A 90 24.60 0.87 4.53
N ILE A 91 24.10 -0.20 5.18
CA ILE A 91 23.93 -0.20 6.65
C ILE A 91 25.28 -0.01 7.34
N GLN A 92 26.33 -0.70 6.88
CA GLN A 92 27.69 -0.53 7.43
C GLN A 92 28.23 0.89 7.21
N GLN A 93 27.88 1.53 6.09
CA GLN A 93 28.22 2.94 5.83
C GLN A 93 27.50 3.86 6.83
N PHE A 94 26.21 3.67 7.07
CA PHE A 94 25.46 4.47 8.05
C PHE A 94 26.02 4.32 9.47
N ILE A 95 26.42 3.10 9.85
CA ILE A 95 27.12 2.85 11.13
C ILE A 95 28.45 3.63 11.20
N ALA A 96 29.23 3.59 10.12
CA ALA A 96 30.52 4.30 10.07
C ALA A 96 30.38 5.83 10.05
N GLN A 97 29.24 6.34 9.60
CA GLN A 97 28.85 7.75 9.63
C GLN A 97 28.25 8.17 10.97
N GLU A 98 28.06 7.23 11.89
CA GLU A 98 27.45 7.46 13.21
C GLU A 98 26.03 8.08 13.10
N LYS A 99 25.20 7.61 12.13
CA LYS A 99 23.82 8.07 11.99
C LYS A 99 23.03 7.87 13.28
N ASP A 100 22.14 8.80 13.61
CA ASP A 100 21.34 8.77 14.85
C ASP A 100 20.28 7.66 14.83
N ALA A 101 19.73 7.32 13.64
CA ALA A 101 18.85 6.19 13.42
C ALA A 101 19.01 5.64 11.99
N ILE A 102 18.56 4.39 11.79
CA ILE A 102 18.53 3.77 10.45
C ILE A 102 17.13 3.24 10.17
N ILE A 103 16.56 3.60 9.01
CA ILE A 103 15.33 3.03 8.46
C ILE A 103 15.73 2.01 7.39
N VAL A 104 15.21 0.78 7.50
CA VAL A 104 15.58 -0.34 6.64
C VAL A 104 14.34 -0.89 5.95
N THR A 105 14.38 -0.95 4.62
CA THR A 105 13.40 -1.65 3.78
C THR A 105 14.16 -2.74 3.01
N PRO A 106 14.30 -3.98 3.53
CA PRO A 106 15.19 -4.98 2.96
C PRO A 106 14.57 -5.74 1.80
N SER A 107 15.41 -6.31 0.92
CA SER A 107 15.02 -7.27 -0.12
C SER A 107 14.88 -8.70 0.39
N ASP A 108 15.61 -9.03 1.46
CA ASP A 108 15.66 -10.37 2.06
C ASP A 108 15.54 -10.27 3.58
N VAL A 109 14.46 -10.87 4.12
CA VAL A 109 14.09 -10.82 5.53
C VAL A 109 15.21 -11.35 6.43
N GLU A 110 15.80 -12.49 6.07
CA GLU A 110 16.81 -13.17 6.89
C GLU A 110 18.23 -12.66 6.59
N GLY A 111 18.50 -12.38 5.32
CA GLY A 111 19.83 -11.98 4.87
C GLY A 111 20.30 -10.65 5.45
N ILE A 112 19.37 -9.74 5.77
CA ILE A 112 19.68 -8.41 6.31
C ILE A 112 19.97 -8.43 7.83
N VAL A 113 19.49 -9.43 8.56
CA VAL A 113 19.59 -9.53 10.03
C VAL A 113 21.03 -9.28 10.57
N PRO A 114 22.09 -9.89 10.00
CA PRO A 114 23.43 -9.66 10.51
C PRO A 114 23.91 -8.20 10.42
N ALA A 115 23.46 -7.45 9.40
CA ALA A 115 23.83 -6.03 9.26
C ALA A 115 23.06 -5.16 10.27
N VAL A 116 21.78 -5.47 10.50
CA VAL A 116 20.98 -4.78 11.53
C VAL A 116 21.54 -5.05 12.94
N GLN A 117 21.98 -6.29 13.24
CA GLN A 117 22.65 -6.61 14.49
C GLN A 117 23.94 -5.79 14.70
N GLN A 118 24.68 -5.45 13.63
CA GLN A 118 25.83 -4.55 13.73
C GLN A 118 25.41 -3.12 14.10
N ALA A 119 24.30 -2.62 13.54
CA ALA A 119 23.75 -1.31 13.92
C ALA A 119 23.29 -1.31 15.39
N ASN A 120 22.59 -2.37 15.82
CA ASN A 120 22.20 -2.54 17.23
C ASN A 120 23.40 -2.57 18.17
N ALA A 121 24.48 -3.29 17.80
CA ALA A 121 25.72 -3.34 18.59
C ALA A 121 26.44 -1.98 18.66
N ALA A 122 26.27 -1.12 17.67
CA ALA A 122 26.74 0.26 17.66
C ALA A 122 25.84 1.21 18.48
N GLY A 123 24.68 0.73 18.97
CA GLY A 123 23.72 1.53 19.73
C GLY A 123 22.80 2.38 18.86
N ILE A 124 22.74 2.13 17.56
CA ILE A 124 21.90 2.87 16.61
C ILE A 124 20.51 2.21 16.55
N PRO A 125 19.41 2.93 16.86
CA PRO A 125 18.07 2.42 16.73
C PRO A 125 17.71 2.15 15.26
N VAL A 126 17.07 1.00 15.00
CA VAL A 126 16.66 0.59 13.66
C VAL A 126 15.14 0.49 13.57
N PHE A 127 14.57 1.05 12.52
CA PHE A 127 13.16 0.94 12.13
C PHE A 127 13.07 0.12 10.86
N ALA A 128 12.08 -0.76 10.79
CA ALA A 128 11.75 -1.46 9.57
C ALA A 128 10.53 -0.77 8.92
N ALA A 129 10.59 -0.53 7.61
CA ALA A 129 9.47 0.07 6.91
C ALA A 129 9.13 -0.72 5.65
N ASN A 130 7.84 -0.91 5.38
CA ASN A 130 7.27 -1.68 4.27
C ASN A 130 7.65 -3.17 4.26
N ASN A 131 8.93 -3.52 4.29
CA ASN A 131 9.41 -4.90 4.43
C ASN A 131 9.98 -5.15 5.84
N ARG A 132 9.66 -6.32 6.41
CA ARG A 132 10.12 -6.73 7.74
C ARG A 132 11.57 -7.19 7.72
N ILE A 133 12.20 -7.11 8.88
CA ILE A 133 13.49 -7.71 9.19
C ILE A 133 13.23 -8.99 9.97
N GLY A 134 14.00 -10.04 9.70
CA GLY A 134 13.87 -11.34 10.34
C GLY A 134 14.18 -11.34 11.83
N GLU A 135 13.88 -12.46 12.46
CA GLU A 135 14.12 -12.64 13.90
C GLU A 135 15.60 -12.51 14.29
N GLY A 136 15.85 -12.02 15.51
CA GLY A 136 17.18 -11.90 16.08
C GLY A 136 17.85 -10.55 15.88
N ALA A 137 17.24 -9.61 15.17
CA ALA A 137 17.60 -8.20 15.16
C ALA A 137 16.66 -7.40 16.07
N ASP A 138 17.18 -6.38 16.73
CA ASP A 138 16.39 -5.44 17.52
C ASP A 138 15.87 -4.34 16.60
N VAL A 139 14.53 -4.33 16.37
CA VAL A 139 13.83 -3.33 15.59
C VAL A 139 12.92 -2.56 16.54
N VAL A 140 13.03 -1.22 16.54
CA VAL A 140 12.20 -0.36 17.40
C VAL A 140 10.73 -0.49 17.04
N SER A 141 10.42 -0.37 15.74
CA SER A 141 9.07 -0.54 15.21
C SER A 141 9.14 -0.96 13.75
N PHE A 142 8.15 -1.74 13.32
CA PHE A 142 7.83 -1.96 11.91
C PHE A 142 6.68 -1.03 11.52
N ILE A 143 6.82 -0.31 10.42
CA ILE A 143 5.81 0.58 9.87
C ILE A 143 5.40 0.07 8.49
N GLY A 144 4.14 -0.33 8.31
CA GLY A 144 3.71 -0.87 7.03
C GLY A 144 2.40 -1.64 7.04
N ALA A 145 2.20 -2.46 6.02
CA ALA A 145 1.05 -3.35 5.91
C ALA A 145 1.17 -4.56 6.85
N ASN A 146 0.06 -5.01 7.41
CA ASN A 146 -0.03 -6.37 7.92
C ASN A 146 -0.19 -7.34 6.73
N ASP A 147 0.93 -7.83 6.19
CA ASP A 147 0.93 -8.64 4.98
C ASP A 147 0.20 -10.00 5.14
N VAL A 148 0.11 -10.56 6.36
CA VAL A 148 -0.73 -11.74 6.61
C VAL A 148 -2.21 -11.37 6.43
N GLU A 149 -2.63 -10.26 6.99
CA GLU A 149 -4.00 -9.76 6.82
C GLU A 149 -4.27 -9.37 5.36
N PHE A 150 -3.29 -8.76 4.68
CA PHE A 150 -3.36 -8.46 3.24
C PHE A 150 -3.67 -9.74 2.43
N GLY A 151 -2.90 -10.81 2.65
CA GLY A 151 -3.12 -12.08 1.98
C GLY A 151 -4.48 -12.73 2.32
N LYS A 152 -4.95 -12.62 3.57
CA LYS A 152 -6.29 -13.08 3.97
C LYS A 152 -7.39 -12.32 3.22
N ARG A 153 -7.27 -10.99 3.09
CA ARG A 153 -8.21 -10.16 2.33
C ARG A 153 -8.19 -10.47 0.83
N GLN A 154 -7.02 -10.82 0.27
CA GLN A 154 -6.97 -11.33 -1.11
C GLN A 154 -7.69 -12.67 -1.24
N GLY A 155 -7.58 -13.56 -0.26
CA GLY A 155 -8.32 -14.83 -0.20
C GLY A 155 -9.83 -14.61 -0.07
N GLU A 156 -10.26 -13.69 0.78
CA GLU A 156 -11.67 -13.28 0.93
C GLU A 156 -12.25 -12.77 -0.40
N MET A 157 -11.58 -11.81 -1.02
CA MET A 157 -11.95 -11.24 -2.30
C MET A 157 -11.99 -12.31 -3.41
N LEU A 158 -11.07 -13.28 -3.40
CA LEU A 158 -11.05 -14.39 -4.35
C LEU A 158 -12.30 -15.26 -4.20
N VAL A 159 -12.62 -15.72 -2.98
CA VAL A 159 -13.80 -16.56 -2.73
C VAL A 159 -15.09 -15.83 -3.07
N GLU A 160 -15.16 -14.52 -2.82
CA GLU A 160 -16.30 -13.69 -3.22
C GLU A 160 -16.45 -13.62 -4.74
N ALA A 161 -15.34 -13.52 -5.49
CA ALA A 161 -15.34 -13.41 -6.94
C ALA A 161 -15.65 -14.71 -7.69
N VAL A 162 -15.18 -15.87 -7.18
CA VAL A 162 -15.27 -17.17 -7.91
C VAL A 162 -16.04 -18.25 -7.16
N GLY A 163 -16.44 -18.03 -5.91
CA GLY A 163 -17.10 -19.02 -5.06
C GLY A 163 -16.13 -19.98 -4.37
N GLU A 164 -16.71 -21.06 -3.78
CA GLU A 164 -15.97 -21.99 -2.91
C GLU A 164 -15.30 -23.15 -3.67
N GLU A 165 -15.47 -23.22 -4.99
CA GLU A 165 -14.85 -24.22 -5.87
C GLU A 165 -14.22 -23.50 -7.07
N ALA A 166 -12.88 -23.43 -7.14
CA ALA A 166 -12.16 -22.74 -8.20
C ALA A 166 -10.73 -23.24 -8.38
N LYS A 167 -10.20 -23.13 -9.59
CA LYS A 167 -8.79 -23.37 -9.93
C LYS A 167 -8.10 -22.04 -10.16
N VAL A 168 -7.03 -21.78 -9.41
CA VAL A 168 -6.43 -20.46 -9.27
C VAL A 168 -4.96 -20.48 -9.61
N GLY A 169 -4.50 -19.50 -10.39
CA GLY A 169 -3.10 -19.14 -10.54
C GLY A 169 -2.72 -18.07 -9.53
N LEU A 170 -1.60 -18.23 -8.83
CA LEU A 170 -1.05 -17.24 -7.90
C LEU A 170 0.28 -16.68 -8.44
N VAL A 171 0.26 -15.39 -8.77
CA VAL A 171 1.45 -14.63 -9.17
C VAL A 171 2.07 -13.98 -7.93
N LEU A 172 3.27 -14.44 -7.58
CA LEU A 172 4.01 -13.96 -6.42
C LEU A 172 4.83 -12.72 -6.74
N GLY A 173 5.07 -11.92 -5.73
CA GLY A 173 6.04 -10.84 -5.75
C GLY A 173 7.49 -11.29 -5.76
N ALA A 174 8.43 -10.38 -5.46
CA ALA A 174 9.84 -10.70 -5.38
C ALA A 174 10.12 -11.67 -4.22
N LEU A 175 10.75 -12.79 -4.53
CA LEU A 175 11.01 -13.85 -3.57
C LEU A 175 11.95 -13.39 -2.45
N GLY A 176 11.63 -13.74 -1.21
CA GLY A 176 12.44 -13.41 -0.03
C GLY A 176 12.02 -12.13 0.67
N THR A 177 11.18 -11.29 0.06
CA THR A 177 10.59 -10.14 0.74
C THR A 177 9.49 -10.59 1.71
N SER A 178 9.33 -9.86 2.83
CA SER A 178 8.26 -10.17 3.79
C SER A 178 6.87 -10.09 3.16
N ALA A 179 6.65 -9.12 2.29
CA ALA A 179 5.38 -8.95 1.58
C ALA A 179 5.02 -10.23 0.78
N GLN A 180 5.97 -10.78 0.00
CA GLN A 180 5.72 -12.02 -0.75
C GLN A 180 5.40 -13.20 0.19
N LEU A 181 6.22 -13.40 1.22
CA LEU A 181 6.08 -14.55 2.12
C LEU A 181 4.79 -14.50 2.93
N LEU A 182 4.48 -13.34 3.52
CA LEU A 182 3.36 -13.19 4.45
C LEU A 182 2.01 -13.06 3.73
N ARG A 183 1.95 -12.45 2.54
CA ARG A 183 0.74 -12.46 1.70
C ARG A 183 0.38 -13.88 1.25
N GLU A 184 1.38 -14.67 0.84
CA GLU A 184 1.17 -16.08 0.51
C GLU A 184 0.67 -16.88 1.72
N GLN A 185 1.28 -16.66 2.90
CA GLN A 185 0.85 -17.27 4.15
C GLN A 185 -0.61 -16.92 4.46
N GLY A 186 -0.96 -15.63 4.48
CA GLY A 186 -2.30 -15.17 4.81
C GLY A 186 -3.37 -15.73 3.88
N MET A 187 -3.11 -15.73 2.58
CA MET A 187 -4.02 -16.34 1.60
C MET A 187 -4.17 -17.84 1.84
N THR A 188 -3.08 -18.56 2.08
CA THR A 188 -3.12 -20.00 2.35
C THR A 188 -3.90 -20.32 3.62
N GLU A 189 -3.70 -19.53 4.69
CA GLU A 189 -4.46 -19.67 5.94
C GLU A 189 -5.96 -19.47 5.72
N TYR A 190 -6.35 -18.44 4.96
CA TYR A 190 -7.76 -18.17 4.67
C TYR A 190 -8.40 -19.27 3.83
N LEU A 191 -7.71 -19.71 2.77
CA LEU A 191 -8.21 -20.74 1.85
C LEU A 191 -8.25 -22.13 2.47
N ALA A 192 -7.65 -22.36 3.64
CA ALA A 192 -7.77 -23.63 4.36
C ALA A 192 -9.23 -23.96 4.75
N ASP A 193 -10.08 -22.95 4.89
CA ASP A 193 -11.53 -23.12 5.15
C ASP A 193 -12.33 -23.37 3.85
N TYR A 194 -11.70 -23.23 2.67
CA TYR A 194 -12.30 -23.39 1.34
C TYR A 194 -11.55 -24.43 0.50
N PRO A 195 -11.59 -25.73 0.88
CA PRO A 195 -10.77 -26.76 0.25
C PRO A 195 -11.10 -27.04 -1.23
N GLY A 196 -12.19 -26.48 -1.76
CA GLY A 196 -12.52 -26.54 -3.19
C GLY A 196 -11.81 -25.46 -4.02
N VAL A 197 -11.16 -24.48 -3.38
CA VAL A 197 -10.34 -23.49 -4.09
C VAL A 197 -8.91 -24.02 -4.16
N GLU A 198 -8.48 -24.42 -5.36
CA GLU A 198 -7.19 -25.05 -5.60
C GLU A 198 -6.22 -24.09 -6.27
N ILE A 199 -5.07 -23.81 -5.65
CA ILE A 199 -3.96 -23.10 -6.31
C ILE A 199 -3.23 -24.11 -7.21
N ILE A 200 -3.51 -24.08 -8.51
CA ILE A 200 -2.98 -25.02 -9.51
C ILE A 200 -1.67 -24.56 -10.14
N GLU A 201 -1.37 -23.28 -10.08
CA GLU A 201 -0.13 -22.64 -10.55
C GLU A 201 0.33 -21.59 -9.54
N LYS A 202 1.66 -21.53 -9.34
CA LYS A 202 2.28 -20.54 -8.47
C LYS A 202 3.68 -20.20 -8.96
N GLN A 203 3.91 -18.95 -9.39
CA GLN A 203 5.21 -18.47 -9.84
C GLN A 203 5.39 -16.98 -9.50
N THR A 204 6.66 -16.54 -9.40
CA THR A 204 6.97 -15.13 -9.17
C THR A 204 7.02 -14.35 -10.47
N ALA A 205 6.49 -13.12 -10.44
CA ALA A 205 6.70 -12.08 -11.44
C ALA A 205 7.63 -10.95 -10.95
N ASN A 206 8.23 -11.07 -9.76
CA ASN A 206 9.20 -10.11 -9.21
C ASN A 206 8.70 -8.65 -9.20
N TRP A 207 7.38 -8.43 -9.05
CA TRP A 207 6.71 -7.13 -9.17
C TRP A 207 6.86 -6.48 -10.57
N ALA A 208 7.07 -7.28 -11.63
CA ALA A 208 7.31 -6.80 -12.97
C ALA A 208 6.15 -7.12 -13.92
N ASP A 209 5.55 -6.08 -14.52
CA ASP A 209 4.42 -6.18 -15.45
C ASP A 209 4.69 -7.16 -16.62
N ALA A 210 5.90 -7.09 -17.19
CA ALA A 210 6.28 -7.95 -18.30
C ALA A 210 6.34 -9.43 -17.92
N GLU A 211 6.79 -9.76 -16.71
CA GLU A 211 6.84 -11.12 -16.19
C GLU A 211 5.44 -11.62 -15.87
N ALA A 212 4.59 -10.79 -15.21
CA ALA A 212 3.20 -11.14 -14.95
C ALA A 212 2.39 -11.38 -16.24
N LEU A 213 2.60 -10.56 -17.27
CA LEU A 213 2.01 -10.77 -18.59
C LEU A 213 2.45 -12.09 -19.21
N ALA A 214 3.75 -12.40 -19.19
CA ALA A 214 4.29 -13.65 -19.74
C ALA A 214 3.73 -14.87 -19.01
N LEU A 215 3.72 -14.88 -17.68
CA LEU A 215 3.13 -15.95 -16.86
C LEU A 215 1.64 -16.15 -17.18
N THR A 216 0.88 -15.07 -17.25
CA THR A 216 -0.54 -15.14 -17.61
C THR A 216 -0.74 -15.76 -18.99
N GLN A 217 0.03 -15.34 -19.99
CA GLN A 217 -0.05 -15.90 -21.35
C GLN A 217 0.30 -17.40 -21.37
N ASP A 218 1.33 -17.81 -20.63
CA ASP A 218 1.73 -19.21 -20.53
C ASP A 218 0.63 -20.05 -19.89
N TRP A 219 0.04 -19.59 -18.78
CA TRP A 219 -1.04 -20.30 -18.12
C TRP A 219 -2.31 -20.36 -18.96
N LEU A 220 -2.71 -19.26 -19.62
CA LEU A 220 -3.88 -19.23 -20.50
C LEU A 220 -3.67 -20.06 -21.78
N SER A 221 -2.42 -20.31 -22.20
CA SER A 221 -2.10 -21.24 -23.28
C SER A 221 -2.16 -22.71 -22.82
N LYS A 222 -1.83 -22.97 -21.55
CA LYS A 222 -1.85 -24.30 -20.95
C LYS A 222 -3.26 -24.74 -20.57
N TYR A 223 -4.09 -23.79 -20.10
CA TYR A 223 -5.45 -24.03 -19.63
C TYR A 223 -6.47 -23.43 -20.59
N GLY A 224 -7.38 -24.27 -21.11
CA GLY A 224 -8.51 -23.83 -21.94
C GLY A 224 -9.55 -23.05 -21.16
N GLU A 225 -10.61 -22.60 -21.87
CA GLU A 225 -11.76 -21.92 -21.23
C GLU A 225 -12.38 -22.82 -20.14
N GLY A 226 -12.57 -22.27 -18.93
CA GLY A 226 -13.14 -22.97 -17.77
C GLY A 226 -12.20 -23.99 -17.11
N GLU A 227 -10.91 -24.01 -17.46
CA GLU A 227 -9.91 -24.88 -16.81
C GLU A 227 -9.07 -24.12 -15.77
N ILE A 228 -9.11 -22.78 -15.78
CA ILE A 228 -8.60 -21.88 -14.74
C ILE A 228 -9.64 -20.78 -14.54
N ASP A 229 -10.05 -20.55 -13.28
CA ASP A 229 -11.16 -19.65 -12.93
C ASP A 229 -10.68 -18.25 -12.54
N ALA A 230 -9.50 -18.16 -11.90
CA ALA A 230 -8.94 -16.88 -11.49
C ALA A 230 -7.41 -16.87 -11.53
N ILE A 231 -6.84 -15.66 -11.65
CA ILE A 231 -5.42 -15.39 -11.42
C ILE A 231 -5.30 -14.23 -10.42
N VAL A 232 -4.61 -14.49 -9.32
CA VAL A 232 -4.37 -13.49 -8.26
C VAL A 232 -2.93 -13.04 -8.33
N GLY A 233 -2.70 -11.74 -8.42
CA GLY A 233 -1.39 -11.12 -8.23
C GLY A 233 -1.23 -10.60 -6.81
N GLN A 234 -0.09 -10.85 -6.18
CA GLN A 234 0.21 -10.26 -4.87
C GLN A 234 0.40 -8.74 -4.95
N GLY A 235 0.65 -8.19 -6.14
CA GLY A 235 0.81 -6.78 -6.42
C GLY A 235 0.03 -6.33 -7.66
N PRO A 236 0.30 -5.10 -8.14
CA PRO A 236 -0.42 -4.48 -9.24
C PRO A 236 0.01 -4.97 -10.64
N GLU A 237 1.15 -5.66 -10.76
CA GLU A 237 1.70 -6.16 -12.02
C GLU A 237 0.75 -7.10 -12.76
N ILE A 238 -0.21 -7.70 -12.05
CA ILE A 238 -1.21 -8.60 -12.64
C ILE A 238 -2.13 -7.89 -13.64
N VAL A 239 -2.27 -6.56 -13.55
CA VAL A 239 -3.04 -5.75 -14.50
C VAL A 239 -2.56 -5.97 -15.94
N ALA A 240 -1.25 -6.09 -16.15
CA ALA A 240 -0.70 -6.38 -17.48
C ALA A 240 -1.16 -7.75 -18.01
N GLY A 241 -1.20 -8.76 -17.12
CA GLY A 241 -1.75 -10.08 -17.43
C GLY A 241 -3.25 -10.03 -17.76
N ALA A 242 -4.03 -9.34 -16.93
CA ALA A 242 -5.47 -9.16 -17.10
C ALA A 242 -5.82 -8.48 -18.43
N GLN A 243 -5.09 -7.43 -18.80
CA GLN A 243 -5.23 -6.76 -20.09
C GLN A 243 -4.88 -7.68 -21.25
N GLY A 244 -3.81 -8.48 -21.14
CA GLY A 244 -3.42 -9.50 -22.14
C GLY A 244 -4.49 -10.57 -22.31
N ALA A 245 -5.11 -11.03 -21.22
CA ALA A 245 -6.22 -11.97 -21.25
C ALA A 245 -7.44 -11.38 -21.97
N ALA A 246 -7.84 -10.16 -21.62
CA ALA A 246 -8.96 -9.46 -22.26
C ALA A 246 -8.74 -9.28 -23.78
N GLN A 247 -7.53 -8.91 -24.21
CA GLN A 247 -7.17 -8.78 -25.62
C GLN A 247 -7.22 -10.11 -26.39
N SER A 248 -6.95 -11.22 -25.71
CA SER A 248 -7.01 -12.58 -26.30
C SER A 248 -8.39 -13.23 -26.19
N GLY A 249 -9.38 -12.51 -25.63
CA GLY A 249 -10.77 -12.99 -25.52
C GLY A 249 -11.03 -13.91 -24.35
N ARG A 250 -10.08 -14.05 -23.39
CA ARG A 250 -10.22 -14.85 -22.17
C ARG A 250 -10.93 -14.06 -21.07
N SER A 251 -12.23 -13.83 -21.27
CA SER A 251 -13.11 -13.17 -20.30
C SER A 251 -13.72 -14.14 -19.26
N ASP A 252 -13.39 -15.41 -19.37
CA ASP A 252 -13.78 -16.48 -18.45
C ASP A 252 -12.96 -16.48 -17.16
N VAL A 253 -11.81 -15.79 -17.13
CA VAL A 253 -10.88 -15.77 -15.99
C VAL A 253 -11.02 -14.47 -15.21
N GLN A 254 -11.21 -14.58 -13.88
CA GLN A 254 -11.21 -13.44 -12.97
C GLN A 254 -9.78 -13.03 -12.61
N PHE A 255 -9.51 -11.72 -12.53
CA PHE A 255 -8.23 -11.19 -12.08
C PHE A 255 -8.38 -10.37 -10.81
N LEU A 256 -7.49 -10.61 -9.84
CA LEU A 256 -7.44 -9.88 -8.58
C LEU A 256 -6.02 -9.36 -8.36
N ALA A 257 -5.93 -8.12 -7.91
CA ALA A 257 -4.65 -7.46 -7.70
C ALA A 257 -4.29 -7.31 -6.21
N GLY A 258 -3.06 -6.91 -5.96
CA GLY A 258 -2.63 -6.25 -4.75
C GLY A 258 -2.28 -4.80 -5.07
N ASP A 259 -2.25 -3.96 -4.03
CA ASP A 259 -1.97 -2.54 -4.11
C ASP A 259 -2.97 -1.75 -4.98
N TYR A 260 -2.95 -0.41 -4.89
CA TYR A 260 -3.96 0.41 -5.57
C TYR A 260 -3.35 1.60 -6.32
N PRO A 261 -2.43 1.38 -7.30
CA PRO A 261 -2.03 2.43 -8.22
C PRO A 261 -3.14 2.81 -9.20
N TYR A 262 -2.96 3.92 -9.90
CA TYR A 262 -3.93 4.40 -10.88
C TYR A 262 -4.25 3.37 -11.98
N SER A 263 -3.28 2.54 -12.38
CA SER A 263 -3.50 1.46 -13.35
C SER A 263 -4.48 0.40 -12.84
N VAL A 264 -4.43 0.05 -11.55
CA VAL A 264 -5.39 -0.88 -10.92
C VAL A 264 -6.75 -0.23 -10.80
N LYS A 265 -6.82 1.06 -10.40
CA LYS A 265 -8.09 1.81 -10.35
C LYS A 265 -8.81 1.76 -11.70
N VAL A 266 -8.13 2.12 -12.77
CA VAL A 266 -8.71 2.07 -14.13
C VAL A 266 -9.11 0.65 -14.53
N ALA A 267 -8.29 -0.37 -14.19
CA ALA A 267 -8.61 -1.76 -14.50
C ALA A 267 -9.86 -2.27 -13.76
N ILE A 268 -10.12 -1.78 -12.54
CA ILE A 268 -11.37 -2.07 -11.80
C ILE A 268 -12.55 -1.33 -12.44
N GLU A 269 -12.41 -0.05 -12.77
CA GLU A 269 -13.44 0.76 -13.45
C GLU A 269 -13.83 0.16 -14.81
N ASP A 270 -12.87 -0.39 -15.55
CA ASP A 270 -13.08 -1.05 -16.84
C ASP A 270 -13.59 -2.51 -16.71
N GLY A 271 -13.69 -3.05 -15.49
CA GLY A 271 -14.12 -4.43 -15.24
C GLY A 271 -13.10 -5.50 -15.67
N ILE A 272 -11.83 -5.12 -15.82
CA ILE A 272 -10.72 -6.03 -16.20
C ILE A 272 -10.17 -6.74 -14.97
N VAL A 273 -10.16 -6.08 -13.81
CA VAL A 273 -9.77 -6.60 -12.50
C VAL A 273 -10.95 -6.52 -11.55
N ALA A 274 -11.27 -7.60 -10.85
CA ALA A 274 -12.42 -7.66 -9.95
C ALA A 274 -12.24 -6.79 -8.70
N GLY A 275 -11.00 -6.65 -8.22
CA GLY A 275 -10.69 -5.84 -7.05
C GLY A 275 -9.23 -5.95 -6.62
N THR A 276 -8.90 -5.21 -5.58
CA THR A 276 -7.56 -5.16 -4.98
C THR A 276 -7.63 -4.96 -3.47
N VAL A 277 -6.55 -5.30 -2.78
CA VAL A 277 -6.28 -4.85 -1.40
C VAL A 277 -5.36 -3.65 -1.50
N ASN A 278 -5.80 -2.50 -0.98
CA ASN A 278 -5.01 -1.27 -1.02
C ASN A 278 -4.08 -1.16 0.19
N GLN A 279 -2.83 -0.80 -0.05
CA GLN A 279 -1.92 -0.23 0.93
C GLN A 279 -1.37 1.10 0.39
N ASP A 280 -1.30 2.13 1.22
CA ASP A 280 -0.76 3.42 0.81
C ASP A 280 0.74 3.51 1.15
N PRO A 281 1.64 3.71 0.17
CA PRO A 281 3.07 3.85 0.42
C PRO A 281 3.47 5.18 1.08
N TYR A 282 2.71 6.26 0.84
CA TYR A 282 3.08 7.57 1.35
C TYR A 282 3.14 7.62 2.89
N PRO A 283 2.09 7.22 3.63
CA PRO A 283 2.15 7.21 5.10
C PRO A 283 3.21 6.25 5.63
N GLN A 284 3.46 5.11 4.97
CA GLN A 284 4.54 4.19 5.39
C GLN A 284 5.91 4.89 5.40
N GLY A 285 6.19 5.66 4.35
CA GLY A 285 7.43 6.44 4.27
C GLY A 285 7.47 7.59 5.28
N TYR A 286 6.37 8.36 5.37
CA TYR A 286 6.25 9.51 6.25
C TYR A 286 6.43 9.13 7.73
N GLU A 287 5.67 8.14 8.18
CA GLU A 287 5.65 7.71 9.58
C GLU A 287 6.94 6.98 10.01
N ALA A 288 7.66 6.36 9.06
CA ALA A 288 8.96 5.79 9.38
C ALA A 288 9.98 6.87 9.82
N VAL A 289 10.02 8.02 9.14
CA VAL A 289 10.87 9.15 9.53
C VAL A 289 10.33 9.85 10.76
N GLN A 290 9.01 10.02 10.86
CA GLN A 290 8.36 10.59 12.04
C GLN A 290 8.67 9.77 13.31
N TYR A 291 8.63 8.44 13.25
CA TYR A 291 8.92 7.56 14.37
C TYR A 291 10.40 7.61 14.77
N ALA A 292 11.31 7.70 13.79
CA ALA A 292 12.73 7.93 14.07
C ALA A 292 12.94 9.27 14.82
N TYR A 293 12.28 10.34 14.36
CA TYR A 293 12.31 11.63 15.04
C TYR A 293 11.76 11.55 16.48
N TYR A 294 10.58 10.95 16.68
CA TYR A 294 9.99 10.81 18.02
C TYR A 294 10.88 10.02 18.97
N TRP A 295 11.51 8.94 18.45
CA TRP A 295 12.42 8.13 19.23
C TRP A 295 13.65 8.89 19.73
N LEU A 296 14.18 9.76 18.89
CA LEU A 296 15.40 10.54 19.15
C LEU A 296 15.16 11.83 19.95
N THR A 297 13.88 12.26 20.08
CA THR A 297 13.51 13.52 20.74
C THR A 297 12.73 13.32 22.05
N ASP A 298 12.97 12.22 22.77
CA ASP A 298 12.32 11.89 24.04
C ASP A 298 10.78 11.78 23.95
N GLN A 299 10.24 11.40 22.75
CA GLN A 299 8.82 11.18 22.48
C GLN A 299 8.50 9.71 22.18
N GLN A 300 9.23 8.76 22.82
CA GLN A 300 9.11 7.32 22.56
C GLN A 300 7.71 6.76 22.84
N ASP A 301 6.91 7.41 23.67
CA ASP A 301 5.52 7.08 23.92
C ASP A 301 4.57 7.33 22.74
N MET A 302 5.04 8.07 21.72
CA MET A 302 4.35 8.27 20.44
C MET A 302 4.68 7.19 19.40
N VAL A 303 5.63 6.29 19.69
CA VAL A 303 6.05 5.23 18.77
C VAL A 303 5.33 3.94 19.12
N GLU A 304 4.46 3.47 18.23
CA GLU A 304 3.81 2.17 18.37
C GLU A 304 4.84 1.05 18.19
N GLN A 305 4.81 0.07 19.11
CA GLN A 305 5.72 -1.07 19.13
C GLN A 305 4.98 -2.38 19.40
N PRO A 306 5.42 -3.52 18.86
CA PRO A 306 6.53 -3.66 17.92
C PRO A 306 6.16 -3.29 16.47
N ASP A 307 4.87 -3.12 16.19
CA ASP A 307 4.31 -2.92 14.87
C ASP A 307 3.35 -1.75 14.84
N HIS A 308 3.45 -0.94 13.80
CA HIS A 308 2.46 0.05 13.39
C HIS A 308 1.88 -0.34 12.02
N PHE A 309 0.62 -0.76 12.03
CA PHE A 309 -0.05 -1.25 10.82
C PHE A 309 -1.00 -0.21 10.25
N LEU A 310 -0.85 0.04 8.96
CA LEU A 310 -1.75 0.88 8.18
C LEU A 310 -3.00 0.10 7.74
N GLU A 311 -4.06 0.84 7.41
CA GLU A 311 -5.31 0.25 6.92
C GLU A 311 -5.12 -0.45 5.57
N LEU A 312 -5.89 -1.51 5.35
CA LEU A 312 -5.86 -2.35 4.15
C LEU A 312 -7.29 -2.50 3.56
N PRO A 313 -7.92 -1.45 3.05
CA PRO A 313 -9.25 -1.58 2.47
C PRO A 313 -9.25 -2.46 1.23
N ILE A 314 -10.30 -3.28 1.08
CA ILE A 314 -10.62 -3.94 -0.18
C ILE A 314 -11.30 -2.92 -1.08
N VAL A 315 -10.81 -2.76 -2.30
CA VAL A 315 -11.37 -1.86 -3.31
C VAL A 315 -11.87 -2.68 -4.49
N THR A 316 -13.15 -2.50 -4.81
CA THR A 316 -13.85 -3.16 -5.92
C THR A 316 -14.63 -2.12 -6.72
N ALA A 317 -15.34 -2.53 -7.77
CA ALA A 317 -16.20 -1.63 -8.54
C ALA A 317 -17.28 -0.92 -7.69
N ASP A 318 -17.67 -1.49 -6.55
CA ASP A 318 -18.71 -0.93 -5.69
C ASP A 318 -18.25 0.29 -4.89
N ASN A 319 -16.95 0.42 -4.62
CA ASN A 319 -16.38 1.48 -3.78
C ASN A 319 -15.16 2.19 -4.39
N VAL A 320 -14.81 1.91 -5.65
CA VAL A 320 -13.64 2.47 -6.34
C VAL A 320 -13.59 4.00 -6.36
N ASP A 321 -14.76 4.66 -6.37
CA ASP A 321 -14.88 6.12 -6.32
C ASP A 321 -14.61 6.73 -4.93
N GLU A 322 -14.66 5.92 -3.88
CA GLU A 322 -14.41 6.37 -2.50
C GLU A 322 -12.91 6.48 -2.18
N TYR A 323 -12.07 5.77 -2.96
CA TYR A 323 -10.63 5.71 -2.76
C TYR A 323 -9.87 6.41 -3.90
N PRO A 324 -9.03 7.41 -3.60
CA PRO A 324 -8.07 7.91 -4.57
C PRO A 324 -7.00 6.83 -4.81
N ALA A 325 -6.46 6.79 -6.03
CA ALA A 325 -5.31 5.93 -6.30
C ALA A 325 -4.12 6.33 -5.42
N ALA A 326 -3.45 5.35 -4.81
CA ALA A 326 -2.36 5.59 -3.87
C ALA A 326 -1.09 6.15 -4.55
N TRP A 327 -0.89 5.85 -5.86
CA TRP A 327 0.20 6.40 -6.68
C TRP A 327 -0.07 6.24 -8.18
N GLY A 328 0.81 6.80 -9.03
CA GLY A 328 0.80 6.60 -10.47
C GLY A 328 -0.30 7.35 -11.21
N THR A 329 -0.89 8.40 -10.61
CA THR A 329 -1.86 9.25 -11.31
C THR A 329 -1.21 9.95 -12.51
N PRO A 330 -1.93 10.15 -13.64
CA PRO A 330 -1.40 10.99 -14.72
C PRO A 330 -1.14 12.40 -14.22
N GLU A 331 -0.02 12.98 -14.65
CA GLU A 331 0.34 14.39 -14.40
C GLU A 331 -0.65 15.36 -15.09
#